data_f56dc99ff20d28c1ce2c68b4e9980fe8
#
_entry.id   f56dc99ff20d28c1ce2c68b4e9980fe8
#
_cell.length_a   1.000
_cell.length_b   1.000
_cell.length_c   1.000
_cell.angle_alpha   90.00
_cell.angle_beta   90.00
_cell.angle_gamma   90.00
#
_symmetry.space_group_name_H-M   'P 1'
#
loop_
_entity.id
_entity.type
_entity.pdbx_description
1 polymer ?
#
loop_
_entity_poly.entity_id
_entity_poly.type
_entity_poly.pdbx_seq_one_letter_code
_entity_poly.pdbx_strand_id
1 'polypeptide(L)'
;ILLGLVGSEMCIRDRSTRPQTLGFGLADSPVGQAAWILEKFYEWTDCSGHPENIFSKNELLDNIMLYWLTNSAASSARLYWETFSPSAILVDRGRISIPVGVSIFPKEIMAGPRSWSEKHFADICYWSELDRGGHFAALEQPDLFVSEIKKWLAIVG
;
A
#
# COMPACT_ATOMS: atom_id res chain seq x y z
N ILE A 1 -21.01 -3.91 0.55
CA ILE A 1 -19.59 -4.35 0.49
C ILE A 1 -18.91 -3.90 -0.82
N LEU A 2 -19.66 -3.54 -1.86
CA LEU A 2 -19.09 -3.21 -3.19
C LEU A 2 -18.73 -1.73 -3.43
N LEU A 3 -19.11 -0.80 -2.56
CA LEU A 3 -18.90 0.63 -2.79
C LEU A 3 -17.52 1.16 -2.38
N GLY A 4 -16.80 0.48 -1.48
CA GLY A 4 -15.44 0.88 -1.09
C GLY A 4 -14.34 0.34 -2.02
N LEU A 5 -14.62 -0.72 -2.76
CA LEU A 5 -13.70 -1.35 -3.69
C LEU A 5 -13.55 -0.59 -5.02
N VAL A 6 -14.56 0.18 -5.43
CA VAL A 6 -14.61 0.80 -6.77
C VAL A 6 -13.54 1.89 -6.94
N GLY A 7 -13.25 2.70 -5.93
CA GLY A 7 -12.26 3.77 -6.02
C GLY A 7 -10.82 3.24 -6.04
N SER A 8 -10.48 2.35 -5.11
CA SER A 8 -9.15 1.76 -5.01
C SER A 8 -8.83 0.83 -6.19
N GLU A 9 -9.81 0.06 -6.65
CA GLU A 9 -9.66 -0.80 -7.84
C GLU A 9 -9.42 0.01 -9.13
N MET A 10 -10.12 1.12 -9.33
CA MET A 10 -9.91 2.00 -10.48
C MET A 10 -8.49 2.55 -10.51
N CYS A 11 -8.00 3.07 -9.40
CA CYS A 11 -6.66 3.63 -9.30
C CYS A 11 -5.55 2.59 -9.58
N ILE A 12 -5.66 1.39 -9.01
CA ILE A 12 -4.74 0.28 -9.27
C ILE A 12 -4.87 -0.17 -10.72
N ARG A 13 -6.09 -0.28 -11.24
CA ARG A 13 -6.37 -0.68 -12.61
C ARG A 13 -5.76 0.29 -13.63
N ASP A 14 -5.93 1.60 -13.46
CA ASP A 14 -5.39 2.61 -14.37
C ASP A 14 -3.87 2.52 -14.44
N ARG A 15 -3.20 2.42 -13.29
CA ARG A 15 -1.75 2.23 -13.22
C ARG A 15 -1.29 0.88 -13.78
N SER A 16 -2.08 -0.17 -13.62
CA SER A 16 -1.76 -1.52 -14.10
C SER A 16 -2.00 -1.72 -15.59
N THR A 17 -2.76 -0.85 -16.24
CA THR A 17 -3.13 -0.98 -17.66
C THR A 17 -2.47 0.07 -18.54
N ARG A 18 -2.52 1.35 -18.17
CA ARG A 18 -2.04 2.49 -18.96
C ARG A 18 -1.28 3.53 -18.10
N PRO A 19 -0.18 3.13 -17.41
CA PRO A 19 0.55 4.02 -16.49
C PRO A 19 1.05 5.31 -17.16
N GLN A 20 1.43 5.23 -18.44
CA GLN A 20 1.93 6.38 -19.17
C GLN A 20 0.86 7.45 -19.40
N THR A 21 -0.38 7.05 -19.66
CA THR A 21 -1.50 8.00 -19.89
C THR A 21 -1.74 8.84 -18.63
N LEU A 22 -1.78 8.21 -17.47
CA LEU A 22 -1.89 8.89 -16.18
C LEU A 22 -0.65 9.77 -15.92
N GLY A 23 0.53 9.25 -16.24
CA GLY A 23 1.80 9.93 -16.03
C GLY A 23 1.91 11.30 -16.68
N PHE A 24 1.34 11.50 -17.86
CA PHE A 24 1.31 12.81 -18.51
C PHE A 24 0.56 13.86 -17.67
N GLY A 25 -0.64 13.54 -17.18
CA GLY A 25 -1.42 14.46 -16.36
C GLY A 25 -0.76 14.78 -15.02
N LEU A 26 -0.17 13.76 -14.38
CA LEU A 26 0.50 13.94 -13.10
C LEU A 26 1.85 14.70 -13.22
N ALA A 27 2.55 14.59 -14.34
CA ALA A 27 3.78 15.32 -14.58
C ALA A 27 3.54 16.78 -14.98
N ASP A 28 2.35 17.10 -15.50
CA ASP A 28 2.01 18.45 -15.98
C ASP A 28 1.38 19.33 -14.88
N SER A 29 0.77 18.75 -13.86
CA SER A 29 0.02 19.47 -12.84
C SER A 29 0.44 19.10 -11.42
N PRO A 30 1.09 20.01 -10.66
CA PRO A 30 1.41 19.75 -9.25
C PRO A 30 0.15 19.56 -8.39
N VAL A 31 -0.92 20.30 -8.70
CA VAL A 31 -2.22 20.14 -8.02
C VAL A 31 -2.88 18.80 -8.37
N GLY A 32 -2.78 18.39 -9.64
CA GLY A 32 -3.27 17.07 -10.07
C GLY A 32 -2.54 15.94 -9.37
N GLN A 33 -1.23 16.02 -9.26
CA GLN A 33 -0.43 15.04 -8.53
C GLN A 33 -0.73 15.06 -7.02
N ALA A 34 -0.87 16.23 -6.43
CA ALA A 34 -1.25 16.36 -5.02
C ALA A 34 -2.62 15.73 -4.75
N ALA A 35 -3.63 16.02 -5.56
CA ALA A 35 -4.96 15.45 -5.42
C ALA A 35 -4.94 13.93 -5.55
N TRP A 36 -4.20 13.40 -6.53
CA TRP A 36 -4.04 11.95 -6.74
C TRP A 36 -3.44 11.24 -5.53
N ILE A 37 -2.39 11.79 -4.93
CA ILE A 37 -1.73 11.20 -3.77
C ILE A 37 -2.58 11.36 -2.51
N LEU A 38 -3.10 12.57 -2.24
CA LEU A 38 -3.91 12.84 -1.05
C LEU A 38 -5.18 12.01 -0.98
N GLU A 39 -5.83 11.74 -2.12
CA GLU A 39 -6.97 10.82 -2.18
C GLU A 39 -6.63 9.46 -1.57
N LYS A 40 -5.40 8.95 -1.77
CA LYS A 40 -4.97 7.66 -1.20
C LYS A 40 -4.74 7.76 0.30
N PHE A 41 -4.24 8.88 0.79
CA PHE A 41 -4.17 9.12 2.23
C PHE A 41 -5.56 9.19 2.88
N TYR A 42 -6.56 9.77 2.19
CA TYR A 42 -7.95 9.77 2.66
C TYR A 42 -8.57 8.38 2.71
N GLU A 43 -8.38 7.59 1.67
CA GLU A 43 -9.10 6.32 1.50
C GLU A 43 -8.43 5.15 2.20
N TRP A 44 -7.08 5.15 2.30
CA TRP A 44 -6.29 3.98 2.67
C TRP A 44 -5.69 4.07 4.07
N THR A 45 -5.88 5.17 4.78
CA THR A 45 -5.39 5.33 6.15
C THR A 45 -6.50 5.19 7.18
N ASP A 46 -6.11 4.88 8.40
CA ASP A 46 -7.00 4.89 9.57
C ASP A 46 -7.06 6.30 10.19
N CYS A 47 -7.43 7.27 9.36
CA CYS A 47 -7.37 8.70 9.70
C CYS A 47 -8.67 9.30 10.26
N SER A 48 -9.67 8.49 10.55
CA SER A 48 -10.96 8.96 11.07
C SER A 48 -11.60 10.07 10.19
N GLY A 49 -11.47 9.94 8.88
CA GLY A 49 -12.12 10.80 7.89
C GLY A 49 -11.28 11.97 7.37
N HIS A 50 -10.10 12.27 7.95
CA HIS A 50 -9.20 13.27 7.40
C HIS A 50 -7.73 12.97 7.69
N PRO A 51 -6.83 12.97 6.67
CA PRO A 51 -5.42 12.65 6.87
C PRO A 51 -4.70 13.53 7.90
N GLU A 52 -5.09 14.81 8.03
CA GLU A 52 -4.49 15.72 8.99
C GLU A 52 -4.80 15.34 10.47
N ASN A 53 -5.68 14.38 10.72
CA ASN A 53 -5.87 13.83 12.06
C ASN A 53 -4.68 12.99 12.54
N ILE A 54 -3.86 12.48 11.61
CA ILE A 54 -2.72 11.61 11.90
C ILE A 54 -1.42 12.08 11.26
N PHE A 55 -1.46 12.93 10.22
CA PHE A 55 -0.29 13.51 9.56
C PHE A 55 -0.33 15.03 9.60
N SER A 56 0.81 15.67 9.76
CA SER A 56 0.92 17.10 9.52
C SER A 56 0.82 17.43 8.02
N LYS A 57 0.44 18.65 7.69
CA LYS A 57 0.45 19.13 6.30
C LYS A 57 1.82 19.02 5.66
N ASN A 58 2.89 19.25 6.43
CA ASN A 58 4.25 19.16 5.90
C ASN A 58 4.61 17.73 5.53
N GLU A 59 4.29 16.72 6.34
CA GLU A 59 4.53 15.31 6.00
C GLU A 59 3.79 14.89 4.72
N LEU A 60 2.54 15.34 4.55
CA LEU A 60 1.77 15.07 3.34
C LEU A 60 2.39 15.76 2.12
N LEU A 61 2.80 17.02 2.26
CA LEU A 61 3.45 17.79 1.20
C LEU A 61 4.82 17.23 0.85
N ASP A 62 5.63 16.84 1.83
CA ASP A 62 6.95 16.24 1.61
C ASP A 62 6.82 14.93 0.80
N ASN A 63 5.83 14.11 1.11
CA ASN A 63 5.55 12.91 0.31
C ASN A 63 5.21 13.25 -1.14
N ILE A 64 4.34 14.24 -1.37
CA ILE A 64 3.98 14.70 -2.72
C ILE A 64 5.21 15.25 -3.46
N MET A 65 6.02 16.04 -2.77
CA MET A 65 7.21 16.69 -3.34
C MET A 65 8.28 15.69 -3.77
N LEU A 66 8.40 14.53 -3.10
CA LEU A 66 9.29 13.45 -3.56
C LEU A 66 8.98 13.01 -4.99
N TYR A 67 7.71 12.89 -5.34
CA TYR A 67 7.29 12.54 -6.71
C TYR A 67 7.39 13.72 -7.67
N TRP A 68 7.00 14.91 -7.22
CA TRP A 68 6.98 16.10 -8.07
C TRP A 68 8.37 16.56 -8.48
N LEU A 69 9.26 16.75 -7.51
CA LEU A 69 10.62 17.26 -7.77
C LEU A 69 11.49 16.28 -8.58
N THR A 70 11.25 15.00 -8.40
CA THR A 70 11.97 13.96 -9.16
C THR A 70 11.32 13.61 -10.49
N ASN A 71 10.16 14.21 -10.79
CA ASN A 71 9.33 13.85 -11.95
C ASN A 71 9.08 12.35 -12.11
N SER A 72 8.80 11.68 -10.97
CA SER A 72 8.70 10.22 -10.91
C SER A 72 7.28 9.66 -10.94
N ALA A 73 6.26 10.49 -11.19
CA ALA A 73 4.86 10.06 -11.23
C ALA A 73 4.62 8.92 -12.23
N ALA A 74 5.08 9.07 -13.47
CA ALA A 74 4.93 8.06 -14.52
C ALA A 74 5.75 6.78 -14.23
N SER A 75 7.00 6.94 -13.76
CA SER A 75 7.86 5.79 -13.45
C SER A 75 7.35 4.99 -12.25
N SER A 76 6.85 5.64 -11.22
CA SER A 76 6.24 4.96 -10.08
C SER A 76 4.97 4.19 -10.45
N ALA A 77 4.18 4.72 -11.39
CA ALA A 77 2.99 4.03 -11.89
C ALA A 77 3.32 2.72 -12.64
N ARG A 78 4.51 2.62 -13.28
CA ARG A 78 4.94 1.39 -13.98
C ARG A 78 5.10 0.19 -13.05
N LEU A 79 5.44 0.41 -11.78
CA LEU A 79 5.50 -0.67 -10.79
C LEU A 79 4.18 -1.45 -10.73
N TYR A 80 3.06 -0.76 -10.82
CA TYR A 80 1.74 -1.40 -10.83
C TYR A 80 1.49 -2.20 -12.10
N TRP A 81 1.94 -1.70 -13.25
CA TRP A 81 1.85 -2.45 -14.51
C TRP A 81 2.71 -3.71 -14.46
N GLU A 82 3.91 -3.64 -13.93
CA GLU A 82 4.82 -4.79 -13.79
C GLU A 82 4.34 -5.81 -12.77
N THR A 83 3.57 -5.38 -11.75
CA THR A 83 3.10 -6.25 -10.68
C THR A 83 1.73 -6.86 -10.97
N PHE A 84 0.80 -6.07 -11.52
CA PHE A 84 -0.62 -6.42 -11.63
C PHE A 84 -1.13 -6.52 -13.08
N SER A 85 -0.28 -6.37 -14.08
CA SER A 85 -0.71 -6.63 -15.46
C SER A 85 -1.07 -8.11 -15.65
N PRO A 86 -1.95 -8.44 -16.60
CA PRO A 86 -2.35 -9.83 -16.86
C PRO A 86 -1.16 -10.77 -17.08
N SER A 87 -0.11 -10.29 -17.71
CA SER A 87 1.13 -11.06 -17.94
C SER A 87 1.94 -11.28 -16.65
N ALA A 88 1.94 -10.33 -15.73
CA ALA A 88 2.67 -10.42 -14.47
C ALA A 88 1.97 -11.35 -13.45
N ILE A 89 0.63 -11.36 -13.44
CA ILE A 89 -0.17 -12.20 -12.54
C ILE A 89 -0.05 -13.68 -12.90
N LEU A 90 0.19 -14.02 -14.17
CA LEU A 90 0.31 -15.39 -14.65
C LEU A 90 1.67 -16.05 -14.31
N VAL A 91 2.61 -15.30 -13.76
CA VAL A 91 3.92 -15.88 -13.36
C VAL A 91 3.72 -16.66 -12.06
N ASP A 92 3.91 -17.99 -12.15
CA ASP A 92 4.01 -18.83 -10.94
C ASP A 92 5.31 -18.49 -10.20
N ARG A 93 5.19 -17.87 -9.04
CA ARG A 93 6.33 -17.48 -8.19
C ARG A 93 6.74 -18.56 -7.19
N GLY A 94 6.07 -19.72 -7.22
CA GLY A 94 6.27 -20.78 -6.25
C GLY A 94 5.84 -20.41 -4.83
N ARG A 95 6.08 -21.34 -3.91
CA ARG A 95 5.76 -21.14 -2.49
C ARG A 95 7.00 -20.63 -1.74
N ILE A 96 6.83 -19.56 -0.96
CA ILE A 96 7.88 -18.97 -0.14
C ILE A 96 8.12 -19.86 1.09
N SER A 97 9.36 -20.30 1.30
CA SER A 97 9.74 -21.29 2.33
C SER A 97 10.48 -20.70 3.54
N ILE A 98 10.83 -19.43 3.51
CA ILE A 98 11.44 -18.75 4.66
C ILE A 98 10.36 -18.46 5.73
N PRO A 99 10.74 -18.32 7.03
CA PRO A 99 9.82 -17.90 8.07
C PRO A 99 9.18 -16.54 7.77
N VAL A 100 7.86 -16.46 7.89
CA VAL A 100 7.08 -15.26 7.57
C VAL A 100 6.27 -14.81 8.78
N GLY A 101 6.34 -13.50 9.06
CA GLY A 101 5.42 -12.83 9.98
C GLY A 101 4.35 -12.05 9.20
N VAL A 102 3.13 -12.13 9.66
CA VAL A 102 1.99 -11.39 9.10
C VAL A 102 1.34 -10.56 10.19
N SER A 103 1.25 -9.26 9.97
CA SER A 103 0.51 -8.33 10.82
C SER A 103 -0.59 -7.66 10.00
N ILE A 104 -1.84 -7.84 10.40
CA ILE A 104 -3.02 -7.33 9.70
C ILE A 104 -3.50 -6.07 10.41
N PHE A 105 -3.49 -4.96 9.68
CA PHE A 105 -4.03 -3.70 10.13
C PHE A 105 -5.50 -3.57 9.72
N PRO A 106 -6.41 -3.06 10.56
CA PRO A 106 -7.85 -3.15 10.33
C PRO A 106 -8.36 -2.34 9.13
N LYS A 107 -7.61 -1.32 8.70
CA LYS A 107 -7.93 -0.50 7.52
C LYS A 107 -7.06 -0.79 6.30
N GLU A 108 -6.38 -1.96 6.30
CA GLU A 108 -5.68 -2.41 5.10
C GLU A 108 -6.69 -2.68 3.96
N ILE A 109 -6.39 -2.17 2.77
CA ILE A 109 -7.26 -2.26 1.58
C ILE A 109 -7.38 -3.69 1.04
N MET A 110 -6.39 -4.54 1.32
CA MET A 110 -6.31 -5.92 0.83
C MET A 110 -6.02 -6.87 2.00
N ALA A 111 -7.01 -7.12 2.83
CA ALA A 111 -6.91 -8.13 3.88
C ALA A 111 -7.53 -9.45 3.41
N GLY A 112 -6.78 -10.54 3.52
CA GLY A 112 -7.25 -11.89 3.20
C GLY A 112 -7.20 -12.80 4.43
N PRO A 113 -8.02 -13.88 4.47
CA PRO A 113 -7.95 -14.86 5.54
C PRO A 113 -6.61 -15.59 5.54
N ARG A 114 -6.17 -16.02 6.71
CA ARG A 114 -4.91 -16.76 6.91
C ARG A 114 -4.76 -17.94 5.96
N SER A 115 -5.85 -18.65 5.68
CA SER A 115 -5.87 -19.80 4.77
C SER A 115 -5.46 -19.49 3.32
N TRP A 116 -5.56 -18.23 2.89
CA TRP A 116 -5.04 -17.80 1.60
C TRP A 116 -3.54 -17.59 1.66
N SER A 117 -3.04 -16.98 2.72
CA SER A 117 -1.60 -16.78 2.92
C SER A 117 -0.86 -18.13 3.02
N GLU A 118 -1.44 -19.12 3.67
CA GLU A 118 -0.87 -20.49 3.80
C GLU A 118 -0.68 -21.21 2.47
N LYS A 119 -1.34 -20.79 1.40
CA LYS A 119 -1.09 -21.31 0.04
C LYS A 119 0.23 -20.81 -0.54
N HIS A 120 0.63 -19.59 -0.19
CA HIS A 120 1.82 -18.93 -0.73
C HIS A 120 3.04 -19.03 0.19
N PHE A 121 2.81 -19.07 1.50
CA PHE A 121 3.87 -19.13 2.51
C PHE A 121 3.87 -20.52 3.17
N ALA A 122 5.04 -21.15 3.21
CA ALA A 122 5.17 -22.49 3.80
C ALA A 122 5.26 -22.45 5.32
N ASP A 123 5.83 -21.37 5.88
CA ASP A 123 6.09 -21.21 7.30
C ASP A 123 5.61 -19.82 7.75
N ILE A 124 4.36 -19.73 8.19
CA ILE A 124 3.83 -18.53 8.85
C ILE A 124 4.03 -18.71 10.36
N CYS A 125 5.18 -18.31 10.84
CA CYS A 125 5.58 -18.44 12.25
C CYS A 125 5.00 -17.36 13.17
N TYR A 126 4.48 -16.25 12.61
CA TYR A 126 3.85 -15.16 13.34
C TYR A 126 2.59 -14.68 12.63
N TRP A 127 1.51 -14.49 13.38
CA TRP A 127 0.26 -13.94 12.85
C TRP A 127 -0.38 -13.03 13.90
N SER A 128 -0.62 -11.78 13.59
CA SER A 128 -1.23 -10.79 14.48
C SER A 128 -2.32 -10.00 13.76
N GLU A 129 -3.45 -9.82 14.40
CA GLU A 129 -4.53 -8.93 13.97
C GLU A 129 -4.57 -7.74 14.91
N LEU A 130 -4.42 -6.54 14.37
CA LEU A 130 -4.22 -5.32 15.12
C LEU A 130 -5.53 -4.53 15.23
N ASP A 131 -5.58 -3.60 16.18
CA ASP A 131 -6.77 -2.82 16.52
C ASP A 131 -6.84 -1.46 15.83
N ARG A 132 -5.74 -0.99 15.21
CA ARG A 132 -5.63 0.31 14.55
C ARG A 132 -4.57 0.32 13.47
N GLY A 133 -4.67 1.29 12.54
CA GLY A 133 -3.78 1.48 11.40
C GLY A 133 -4.36 0.98 10.09
N GLY A 134 -3.85 1.49 9.00
CA GLY A 134 -4.29 1.20 7.63
C GLY A 134 -3.17 0.76 6.71
N HIS A 135 -3.32 1.10 5.44
CA HIS A 135 -2.41 0.67 4.38
C HIS A 135 -0.98 1.21 4.54
N PHE A 136 -0.84 2.41 5.07
CA PHE A 136 0.47 3.02 5.31
C PHE A 136 0.93 2.82 6.76
N ALA A 137 0.77 1.62 7.29
CA ALA A 137 0.95 1.26 8.69
C ALA A 137 2.25 1.80 9.33
N ALA A 138 3.37 1.76 8.61
CA ALA A 138 4.65 2.27 9.10
C ALA A 138 4.64 3.80 9.31
N LEU A 139 3.87 4.54 8.51
CA LEU A 139 3.70 5.98 8.66
C LEU A 139 2.63 6.33 9.71
N GLU A 140 1.52 5.57 9.71
CA GLU A 140 0.36 5.83 10.57
C GLU A 140 0.62 5.44 12.03
N GLN A 141 1.29 4.31 12.25
CA GLN A 141 1.50 3.66 13.54
C GLN A 141 2.94 3.15 13.67
N PRO A 142 3.98 4.03 13.62
CA PRO A 142 5.38 3.61 13.56
C PRO A 142 5.80 2.75 14.76
N ASP A 143 5.39 3.11 15.97
CA ASP A 143 5.74 2.36 17.18
C ASP A 143 5.11 0.96 17.19
N LEU A 144 3.84 0.86 16.77
CA LEU A 144 3.14 -0.41 16.65
C LEU A 144 3.80 -1.27 15.57
N PHE A 145 4.10 -0.71 14.41
CA PHE A 145 4.76 -1.40 13.31
C PHE A 145 6.14 -1.94 13.73
N VAL A 146 6.96 -1.14 14.40
CA VAL A 146 8.26 -1.57 14.95
C VAL A 146 8.10 -2.65 16.01
N SER A 147 7.07 -2.55 16.88
CA SER A 147 6.77 -3.58 17.87
C SER A 147 6.45 -4.93 17.23
N GLU A 148 5.65 -4.93 16.16
CA GLU A 148 5.31 -6.15 15.42
C GLU A 148 6.54 -6.81 14.77
N ILE A 149 7.41 -6.00 14.16
CA ILE A 149 8.69 -6.50 13.62
C ILE A 149 9.56 -7.14 14.72
N LYS A 150 9.67 -6.50 15.90
CA LYS A 150 10.44 -7.04 17.03
C LYS A 150 9.88 -8.36 17.54
N LYS A 151 8.55 -8.49 17.61
CA LYS A 151 7.89 -9.74 18.03
C LYS A 151 8.20 -10.89 17.05
N TRP A 152 8.11 -10.62 15.76
CA TRP A 152 8.46 -11.60 14.73
C TRP A 152 9.95 -11.97 14.78
N LEU A 153 10.86 -10.98 14.87
CA LEU A 153 12.30 -11.22 14.96
C LEU A 153 12.67 -12.07 16.20
N ALA A 154 11.99 -11.91 17.32
CA ALA A 154 12.20 -12.73 18.51
C ALA A 154 11.84 -14.23 18.31
N ILE A 155 11.06 -14.55 17.27
CA ILE A 155 10.69 -15.93 16.93
C ILE A 155 11.74 -16.55 15.99
N VAL A 156 12.27 -15.76 15.05
CA VAL A 156 13.14 -16.27 13.97
C VAL A 156 14.63 -16.04 14.20
N GLY A 157 15.01 -15.17 15.13
CA GLY A 157 16.38 -14.81 15.51
C GLY A 157 16.81 -15.52 16.73
#